data_e580597fd662123bc5e0b193fb20976b
#
_entry.id   e580597fd662123bc5e0b193fb20976b
#
_cell.length_a   1.000
_cell.length_b   1.000
_cell.length_c   1.000
_cell.angle_alpha   90.00
_cell.angle_beta   90.00
_cell.angle_gamma   90.00
#
_symmetry.space_group_name_H-M   'P 1'
#
loop_
_entity.id
_entity.type
_entity.pdbx_description
1 polymer ?
#
loop_
_entity_poly.entity_id
_entity_poly.type
_entity_poly.pdbx_seq_one_letter_code
_entity_poly.pdbx_strand_id
1 'polypeptide(L)'
;AIYEDNRIIVYKIPKSNSLEPFLLLGSGWWTFEPEHNGRAAMTSSEIMIVNPTNSEMSVTLNLVLSSIKNENVMTVFMNDEKLVSADIPTESTYMQIENLILKPGINTVVLENDKFHWVEKIKASLKVESISITN
;
A
#
# COMPACT_ATOMS: atom_id res chain seq x y z
N ALA A 1 -18.38 -4.05 -8.31
CA ALA A 1 -18.06 -2.85 -9.06
C ALA A 1 -16.73 -2.28 -8.63
N ILE A 2 -16.10 -1.58 -9.50
CA ILE A 2 -14.89 -0.86 -9.18
C ILE A 2 -15.25 0.61 -9.11
N TYR A 3 -14.92 1.20 -7.99
CA TYR A 3 -15.06 2.63 -7.82
C TYR A 3 -13.69 3.27 -7.96
N GLU A 4 -13.59 4.25 -8.83
CA GLU A 4 -12.35 4.97 -9.05
C GLU A 4 -12.62 6.46 -9.12
N ASP A 5 -11.91 7.21 -8.29
CA ASP A 5 -11.75 8.63 -8.49
C ASP A 5 -10.26 8.86 -8.75
N ASN A 6 -9.78 10.07 -8.84
CA ASN A 6 -8.38 10.31 -9.16
C ASN A 6 -7.44 10.05 -7.99
N ARG A 7 -7.93 9.58 -6.86
CA ARG A 7 -7.15 9.45 -5.63
C ARG A 7 -7.17 8.05 -5.07
N ILE A 8 -8.27 7.34 -5.21
CA ILE A 8 -8.46 6.03 -4.60
C ILE A 8 -9.07 5.09 -5.62
N ILE A 9 -8.53 3.89 -5.67
CA ILE A 9 -9.13 2.79 -6.39
C ILE A 9 -9.66 1.82 -5.36
N VAL A 10 -10.96 1.65 -5.35
CA VAL A 10 -11.59 0.64 -4.50
C VAL A 10 -11.79 -0.59 -5.37
N TYR A 11 -10.98 -1.60 -5.09
CA TYR A 11 -11.09 -2.82 -5.82
C TYR A 11 -12.35 -3.53 -5.42
N LYS A 12 -12.90 -4.18 -6.33
CA LYS A 12 -14.02 -5.09 -6.27
C LYS A 12 -14.61 -5.32 -4.87
N ILE A 13 -15.85 -4.91 -4.71
CA ILE A 13 -16.62 -5.26 -3.52
C ILE A 13 -16.91 -6.76 -3.58
N PRO A 14 -16.65 -7.51 -2.50
CA PRO A 14 -16.92 -8.94 -2.49
C PRO A 14 -18.36 -9.24 -2.80
N LYS A 15 -18.58 -10.30 -3.54
CA LYS A 15 -19.93 -10.77 -3.80
C LYS A 15 -20.57 -11.27 -2.51
N SER A 16 -21.89 -11.29 -2.48
CA SER A 16 -22.63 -11.61 -1.27
C SER A 16 -22.25 -12.94 -0.62
N ASN A 17 -21.77 -13.90 -1.40
CA ASN A 17 -21.38 -15.21 -0.88
C ASN A 17 -19.86 -15.33 -0.69
N SER A 18 -19.12 -14.26 -0.89
CA SER A 18 -17.66 -14.28 -0.86
C SER A 18 -17.18 -13.31 0.20
N LEU A 19 -16.50 -13.84 1.22
CA LEU A 19 -15.91 -13.03 2.27
C LEU A 19 -14.40 -12.92 2.02
N GLU A 20 -14.07 -12.17 1.01
CA GLU A 20 -12.67 -11.96 0.62
C GLU A 20 -12.14 -10.68 1.23
N PRO A 21 -10.85 -10.66 1.61
CA PRO A 21 -10.24 -9.44 2.08
C PRO A 21 -10.11 -8.42 0.95
N PHE A 22 -10.08 -7.15 1.32
CA PHE A 22 -9.92 -6.07 0.34
C PHE A 22 -9.10 -4.94 0.90
N LEU A 23 -8.59 -4.10 -0.02
CA LEU A 23 -7.71 -2.99 0.31
C LEU A 23 -8.42 -1.66 0.23
N LEU A 24 -8.04 -0.75 1.12
CA LEU A 24 -8.38 0.67 1.04
C LEU A 24 -7.11 1.46 1.31
N LEU A 25 -6.94 2.58 0.64
CA LEU A 25 -5.82 3.47 0.95
C LEU A 25 -6.25 4.45 2.02
N GLY A 26 -5.43 4.58 3.05
CA GLY A 26 -5.63 5.56 4.11
C GLY A 26 -4.95 6.88 3.78
N SER A 27 -4.29 7.47 4.77
CA SER A 27 -3.60 8.76 4.59
C SER A 27 -2.21 8.56 3.99
N GLY A 28 -1.62 9.66 3.53
CA GLY A 28 -0.24 9.65 3.06
C GLY A 28 -0.06 9.33 1.58
N TRP A 29 -1.10 9.49 0.77
CA TRP A 29 -1.07 9.20 -0.66
C TRP A 29 -1.39 10.43 -1.48
N TRP A 30 -0.80 10.50 -2.66
CA TRP A 30 -1.05 11.56 -3.63
C TRP A 30 -1.15 10.96 -5.02
N THR A 31 -2.02 11.49 -5.86
CA THR A 31 -2.20 11.03 -7.23
C THR A 31 -1.33 11.85 -8.16
N PHE A 32 -0.50 11.17 -8.97
CA PHE A 32 0.28 11.83 -10.02
C PHE A 32 -0.62 12.32 -11.15
N GLU A 33 -0.08 13.23 -11.94
CA GLU A 33 -0.74 13.65 -13.18
C GLU A 33 -0.96 12.45 -14.11
N PRO A 34 -1.91 12.53 -15.05
CA PRO A 34 -2.26 11.36 -15.89
C PRO A 34 -1.12 10.74 -16.65
N GLU A 35 -0.09 11.49 -17.01
CA GLU A 35 1.07 10.96 -17.71
C GLU A 35 2.01 10.14 -16.82
N HIS A 36 1.79 10.15 -15.53
CA HIS A 36 2.57 9.35 -14.58
C HIS A 36 1.75 8.15 -14.13
N ASN A 37 2.40 7.00 -14.04
CA ASN A 37 1.75 5.80 -13.53
C ASN A 37 1.85 5.76 -12.01
N GLY A 38 0.76 5.33 -11.36
CA GLY A 38 0.78 5.06 -9.94
C GLY A 38 0.48 6.26 -9.07
N ARG A 39 0.82 6.12 -7.82
CA ARG A 39 0.57 7.11 -6.77
C ARG A 39 1.86 7.43 -6.06
N ALA A 40 1.96 8.63 -5.52
CA ALA A 40 3.05 8.97 -4.63
C ALA A 40 2.70 8.55 -3.22
N ALA A 41 3.62 7.83 -2.57
CA ALA A 41 3.56 7.57 -1.15
C ALA A 41 4.42 8.61 -0.44
N MET A 42 3.86 9.23 0.58
CA MET A 42 4.57 10.20 1.41
C MET A 42 5.48 9.47 2.40
N THR A 43 6.15 10.20 3.29
CA THR A 43 7.04 9.57 4.26
C THR A 43 6.34 8.54 5.13
N SER A 44 5.06 8.74 5.39
CA SER A 44 4.24 7.76 6.09
C SER A 44 2.93 7.62 5.32
N SER A 45 2.62 6.41 4.90
CA SER A 45 1.40 6.14 4.14
C SER A 45 0.72 4.88 4.66
N GLU A 46 -0.60 4.87 4.62
CA GLU A 46 -1.41 3.79 5.20
C GLU A 46 -2.13 2.98 4.15
N ILE A 47 -2.09 1.67 4.31
CA ILE A 47 -2.91 0.74 3.54
C ILE A 47 -3.77 0.00 4.55
N MET A 48 -5.08 0.05 4.37
CA MET A 48 -5.98 -0.71 5.23
C MET A 48 -6.39 -1.98 4.52
N ILE A 49 -6.26 -3.09 5.21
CA ILE A 49 -6.68 -4.39 4.70
C ILE A 49 -7.82 -4.87 5.56
N VAL A 50 -8.96 -5.06 4.96
CA VAL A 50 -10.17 -5.45 5.69
C VAL A 50 -10.38 -6.94 5.58
N ASN A 51 -10.47 -7.60 6.72
CA ASN A 51 -10.84 -9.00 6.82
C ASN A 51 -12.32 -9.05 7.22
N PRO A 52 -13.21 -9.39 6.28
CA PRO A 52 -14.64 -9.39 6.57
C PRO A 52 -15.14 -10.62 7.30
N THR A 53 -14.27 -11.55 7.64
CA THR A 53 -14.64 -12.79 8.33
C THR A 53 -14.51 -12.66 9.85
N ASN A 54 -14.95 -13.67 10.56
CA ASN A 54 -14.84 -13.73 12.02
C ASN A 54 -13.59 -14.45 12.51
N SER A 55 -12.72 -14.84 11.60
CA SER A 55 -11.48 -15.56 11.95
C SER A 55 -10.29 -14.92 11.28
N GLU A 56 -9.13 -15.21 11.83
CA GLU A 56 -7.87 -14.75 11.22
C GLU A 56 -7.70 -15.35 9.84
N MET A 57 -7.03 -14.62 8.96
CA MET A 57 -6.65 -15.13 7.65
C MET A 57 -5.28 -14.61 7.29
N SER A 58 -4.60 -15.35 6.43
CA SER A 58 -3.28 -15.00 5.96
C SER A 58 -3.34 -14.51 4.52
N VAL A 59 -2.68 -13.40 4.25
CA VAL A 59 -2.60 -12.86 2.89
C VAL A 59 -1.17 -12.46 2.57
N THR A 60 -0.90 -12.25 1.28
CA THR A 60 0.34 -11.67 0.79
C THR A 60 0.03 -10.29 0.21
N LEU A 61 0.80 -9.31 0.62
CA LEU A 61 0.71 -7.97 0.08
C LEU A 61 1.73 -7.82 -1.04
N ASN A 62 1.26 -7.46 -2.23
CA ASN A 62 2.10 -7.31 -3.41
C ASN A 62 2.19 -5.83 -3.79
N LEU A 63 3.42 -5.36 -3.95
CA LEU A 63 3.70 -3.97 -4.29
C LEU A 63 4.62 -3.89 -5.50
N VAL A 64 4.33 -2.96 -6.39
CA VAL A 64 5.28 -2.55 -7.42
C VAL A 64 5.58 -1.09 -7.16
N LEU A 65 6.83 -0.79 -6.83
CA LEU A 65 7.18 0.54 -6.36
C LEU A 65 8.62 0.89 -6.69
N SER A 66 8.93 2.17 -6.55
CA SER A 66 10.27 2.70 -6.74
C SER A 66 10.45 3.91 -5.84
N SER A 67 11.70 4.21 -5.50
CA SER A 67 11.99 5.41 -4.73
C SER A 67 12.11 6.61 -5.66
N ILE A 68 11.74 7.78 -5.17
CA ILE A 68 11.83 9.03 -5.92
C ILE A 68 13.22 9.60 -5.73
N LYS A 69 13.94 9.81 -6.84
CA LYS A 69 15.29 10.38 -6.96
C LYS A 69 16.42 9.53 -6.38
N ASN A 70 16.36 9.16 -5.13
CA ASN A 70 17.43 8.40 -4.47
C ASN A 70 16.87 7.17 -3.83
N GLU A 71 17.71 6.17 -3.60
CA GLU A 71 17.30 4.98 -2.86
C GLU A 71 16.73 5.34 -1.49
N ASN A 72 15.81 4.54 -1.03
CA ASN A 72 15.11 4.79 0.22
C ASN A 72 15.06 3.50 1.05
N VAL A 73 14.93 3.66 2.35
CA VAL A 73 14.67 2.52 3.24
C VAL A 73 13.21 2.63 3.67
N MET A 74 12.44 1.61 3.33
CA MET A 74 11.04 1.54 3.70
C MET A 74 10.86 0.53 4.82
N THR A 75 10.25 0.95 5.90
CA THR A 75 9.88 0.05 7.00
C THR A 75 8.38 -0.14 6.98
N VAL A 76 7.98 -1.39 7.08
CA VAL A 76 6.57 -1.77 7.04
C VAL A 76 6.11 -2.19 8.43
N PHE A 77 5.02 -1.58 8.88
CA PHE A 77 4.36 -1.93 10.13
C PHE A 77 2.95 -2.44 9.84
N MET A 78 2.47 -3.34 10.64
CA MET A 78 1.07 -3.73 10.61
C MET A 78 0.52 -3.76 12.01
N ASN A 79 -0.54 -3.00 12.24
CA ASN A 79 -1.16 -2.85 13.57
C ASN A 79 -0.11 -2.49 14.62
N ASP A 80 0.76 -1.53 14.28
CA ASP A 80 1.83 -0.99 15.11
C ASP A 80 3.00 -1.93 15.38
N GLU A 81 3.05 -3.07 14.71
CA GLU A 81 4.14 -4.01 14.84
C GLU A 81 5.02 -3.99 13.59
N LYS A 82 6.32 -3.83 13.79
CA LYS A 82 7.27 -3.83 12.69
C LYS A 82 7.35 -5.21 12.04
N LEU A 83 7.19 -5.24 10.73
CA LEU A 83 7.27 -6.48 9.95
C LEU A 83 8.61 -6.63 9.24
N VAL A 84 9.03 -5.61 8.51
CA VAL A 84 10.20 -5.71 7.65
C VAL A 84 10.71 -4.32 7.30
N SER A 85 12.02 -4.22 7.02
CA SER A 85 12.61 -3.05 6.39
C SER A 85 13.27 -3.50 5.10
N ALA A 86 13.17 -2.69 4.07
CA ALA A 86 13.72 -3.02 2.76
C ALA A 86 14.30 -1.79 2.09
N ASP A 87 15.38 -2.01 1.33
CA ASP A 87 15.95 -0.97 0.49
C ASP A 87 15.14 -0.88 -0.80
N ILE A 88 14.68 0.32 -1.13
CA ILE A 88 13.87 0.54 -2.31
C ILE A 88 14.70 1.33 -3.32
N PRO A 89 14.99 0.73 -4.48
CA PRO A 89 15.76 1.42 -5.51
C PRO A 89 14.94 2.44 -6.28
N THR A 90 15.57 3.21 -7.12
CA THR A 90 14.90 4.21 -7.95
C THR A 90 14.22 3.60 -9.17
N GLU A 91 14.51 2.35 -9.48
CA GLU A 91 13.85 1.65 -10.58
C GLU A 91 12.66 0.84 -10.06
N SER A 92 11.71 0.58 -10.92
CA SER A 92 10.50 -0.14 -10.57
C SER A 92 10.84 -1.55 -10.06
N THR A 93 10.32 -1.89 -8.90
CA THR A 93 10.66 -3.13 -8.20
C THR A 93 9.40 -3.78 -7.67
N TYR A 94 9.32 -5.09 -7.86
CA TYR A 94 8.25 -5.91 -7.31
C TYR A 94 8.66 -6.38 -5.92
N MET A 95 7.75 -6.24 -4.96
CA MET A 95 7.98 -6.64 -3.58
C MET A 95 6.76 -7.38 -3.05
N GLN A 96 7.00 -8.47 -2.34
CA GLN A 96 5.95 -9.23 -1.66
C GLN A 96 6.22 -9.23 -0.17
N ILE A 97 5.15 -9.02 0.59
CA ILE A 97 5.18 -9.22 2.04
C ILE A 97 4.23 -10.37 2.33
N GLU A 98 4.82 -11.51 2.61
CA GLU A 98 4.08 -12.77 2.77
C GLU A 98 3.61 -12.98 4.20
N ASN A 99 2.59 -13.80 4.33
CA ASN A 99 2.09 -14.28 5.63
C ASN A 99 1.65 -13.16 6.57
N LEU A 100 0.95 -12.18 6.01
CA LEU A 100 0.30 -11.17 6.85
C LEU A 100 -0.93 -11.79 7.50
N ILE A 101 -0.92 -11.87 8.81
CA ILE A 101 -2.06 -12.41 9.56
C ILE A 101 -3.04 -11.30 9.84
N LEU A 102 -4.18 -11.36 9.20
CA LEU A 102 -5.23 -10.36 9.36
C LEU A 102 -6.19 -10.78 10.46
N LYS A 103 -6.39 -9.89 11.41
CA LYS A 103 -7.45 -10.05 12.41
C LYS A 103 -8.78 -9.68 11.77
N PRO A 104 -9.91 -10.16 12.30
CA PRO A 104 -11.20 -9.70 11.81
C PRO A 104 -11.31 -8.18 11.86
N GLY A 105 -11.88 -7.60 10.82
CA GLY A 105 -12.03 -6.16 10.71
C GLY A 105 -10.86 -5.49 10.00
N ILE A 106 -10.55 -4.27 10.41
CA ILE A 106 -9.57 -3.42 9.74
C ILE A 106 -8.18 -3.68 10.28
N ASN A 107 -7.24 -3.94 9.37
CA ASN A 107 -5.81 -4.07 9.69
C ASN A 107 -5.09 -2.95 8.97
N THR A 108 -4.28 -2.19 9.69
CA THR A 108 -3.59 -1.04 9.13
C THR A 108 -2.12 -1.37 8.88
N VAL A 109 -1.71 -1.26 7.62
CA VAL A 109 -0.32 -1.38 7.21
C VAL A 109 0.21 0.02 7.00
N VAL A 110 1.34 0.33 7.60
CA VAL A 110 1.99 1.64 7.45
C VAL A 110 3.32 1.44 6.77
N LEU A 111 3.54 2.20 5.71
CA LEU A 111 4.82 2.25 5.02
C LEU A 111 5.52 3.52 5.46
N GLU A 112 6.64 3.38 6.14
CA GLU A 112 7.44 4.52 6.59
C GLU A 112 8.76 4.57 5.84
N ASN A 113 9.11 5.75 5.34
CA ASN A 113 10.31 5.95 4.55
C ASN A 113 11.20 6.96 5.23
N ASP A 114 12.51 6.75 5.15
CA ASP A 114 13.47 7.62 5.81
C ASP A 114 13.81 8.88 5.02
N LYS A 115 13.50 8.91 3.74
CA LYS A 115 13.80 10.05 2.86
C LYS A 115 12.57 10.48 2.09
N PHE A 116 12.56 11.74 1.68
CA PHE A 116 11.50 12.28 0.85
C PHE A 116 12.09 13.35 -0.07
N HIS A 117 11.33 13.66 -1.13
CA HIS A 117 11.65 14.78 -2.01
C HIS A 117 10.37 15.59 -2.22
N TRP A 118 10.53 16.85 -2.45
CA TRP A 118 9.43 17.70 -2.81
C TRP A 118 9.04 17.42 -4.26
N VAL A 119 7.80 17.02 -4.46
CA VAL A 119 7.18 16.90 -5.78
C VAL A 119 6.01 17.85 -5.75
N GLU A 120 6.13 18.94 -6.48
CA GLU A 120 5.19 20.04 -6.38
C GLU A 120 5.17 20.56 -4.93
N LYS A 121 4.08 20.39 -4.21
CA LYS A 121 3.94 20.89 -2.84
C LYS A 121 3.88 19.77 -1.80
N ILE A 122 4.19 18.54 -2.20
CA ILE A 122 4.12 17.40 -1.29
C ILE A 122 5.49 16.78 -1.07
N LYS A 123 5.64 16.15 0.10
CA LYS A 123 6.85 15.39 0.44
C LYS A 123 6.62 13.95 0.02
N ALA A 124 7.17 13.58 -1.13
CA ALA A 124 6.99 12.25 -1.68
C ALA A 124 8.23 11.40 -1.47
N SER A 125 8.04 10.15 -1.08
CA SER A 125 9.12 9.18 -0.86
C SER A 125 9.17 8.12 -1.94
N LEU A 126 8.02 7.60 -2.33
CA LEU A 126 7.91 6.49 -3.28
C LEU A 126 6.92 6.79 -4.37
N LYS A 127 7.14 6.15 -5.50
CA LYS A 127 6.12 5.98 -6.52
C LYS A 127 5.62 4.55 -6.42
N VAL A 128 4.33 4.37 -6.22
CA VAL A 128 3.72 3.06 -6.11
C VAL A 128 2.82 2.83 -7.31
N GLU A 129 3.21 1.88 -8.15
CA GLU A 129 2.49 1.60 -9.38
C GLU A 129 1.33 0.63 -9.18
N SER A 130 1.47 -0.27 -8.22
CA SER A 130 0.46 -1.31 -8.00
C SER A 130 0.48 -1.77 -6.56
N ILE A 131 -0.70 -2.02 -6.02
CA ILE A 131 -0.91 -2.61 -4.70
C ILE A 131 -2.00 -3.66 -4.85
N SER A 132 -1.72 -4.86 -4.41
CA SER A 132 -2.74 -5.92 -4.41
C SER A 132 -2.50 -6.90 -3.27
N ILE A 133 -3.51 -7.68 -2.96
CA ILE A 133 -3.38 -8.77 -2.00
C ILE A 133 -3.79 -10.07 -2.65
N THR A 134 -3.12 -11.15 -2.23
CA THR A 134 -3.44 -12.51 -2.68
C THR A 134 -3.52 -13.42 -1.45
N ASN A 135 -4.32 -14.44 -1.56
CA ASN A 135 -4.45 -15.43 -0.48
C ASN A 135 -3.40 -16.52 -0.60
#